data_2efb85592d54cde91336fc777ed9a545
#
_entry.id   2efb85592d54cde91336fc777ed9a545
#
_cell.length_a   1.000
_cell.length_b   1.000
_cell.length_c   1.000
_cell.angle_alpha   90.00
_cell.angle_beta   90.00
_cell.angle_gamma   90.00
#
_symmetry.space_group_name_H-M   'P 1'
#
loop_
_entity.id
_entity.type
_entity.pdbx_description
1 polymer ?
#
loop_
_entity_poly.entity_id
_entity_poly.type
_entity_poly.pdbx_seq_one_letter_code
_entity_poly.pdbx_strand_id
1 'polypeptide(L)'
;HPFYRSTKRVFLLNGNPFVLKAERLLKIAEIIHKYLKNVEVITTYASIKDIENKTDDELRQLKEAGINDLYIGVESGNQEALEFINKGNTVDEAIREMKRLDKFNYNYYAMILTGLMGRGIDKAIENGRKTGKMLSQVNARGVFPMSVTLV
;
A
#
# COMPACT_ATOMS: atom_id res chain seq x y z
N HIS A 1 -26.56 11.22 12.39
CA HIS A 1 -26.15 12.60 12.15
C HIS A 1 -26.06 12.86 10.64
N PRO A 2 -26.55 13.99 10.10
CA PRO A 2 -26.55 14.26 8.65
C PRO A 2 -25.17 14.14 7.99
N PHE A 3 -24.11 14.45 8.74
CA PHE A 3 -22.72 14.40 8.29
C PHE A 3 -22.30 13.03 7.73
N TYR A 4 -22.78 11.94 8.33
CA TYR A 4 -22.42 10.57 7.86
C TYR A 4 -23.12 10.16 6.57
N ARG A 5 -24.21 10.83 6.20
CA ARG A 5 -24.95 10.50 4.97
C ARG A 5 -24.22 10.89 3.70
N SER A 6 -23.28 11.85 3.78
CA SER A 6 -22.48 12.31 2.64
C SER A 6 -21.10 11.64 2.54
N THR A 7 -20.75 10.77 3.48
CA THR A 7 -19.44 10.10 3.51
C THR A 7 -19.29 9.16 2.32
N LYS A 8 -18.31 9.43 1.46
CA LYS A 8 -17.97 8.61 0.29
C LYS A 8 -16.73 7.77 0.49
N ARG A 9 -15.88 8.10 1.44
CA ARG A 9 -14.62 7.44 1.72
C ARG A 9 -14.46 7.16 3.20
N VAL A 10 -13.99 5.95 3.52
CA VAL A 10 -13.58 5.54 4.86
C VAL A 10 -12.12 5.15 4.84
N PHE A 11 -11.34 5.59 5.81
CA PHE A 11 -9.96 5.16 5.99
C PHE A 11 -9.86 4.24 7.21
N LEU A 12 -9.45 3.00 7.01
CA LEU A 12 -9.16 2.08 8.10
C LEU A 12 -7.75 2.39 8.63
N LEU A 13 -7.69 2.95 9.81
CA LEU A 13 -6.48 3.31 10.52
C LEU A 13 -6.07 2.21 11.52
N ASN A 14 -5.08 2.51 12.36
CA ASN A 14 -4.47 1.64 13.37
C ASN A 14 -3.53 0.58 12.79
N GLY A 15 -2.42 1.05 12.27
CA GLY A 15 -1.35 0.20 11.74
C GLY A 15 -1.66 -0.28 10.33
N ASN A 16 -1.63 -1.58 10.12
CA ASN A 16 -1.80 -2.19 8.81
C ASN A 16 -3.02 -3.13 8.80
N PRO A 17 -4.25 -2.62 8.57
CA PRO A 17 -5.44 -3.46 8.55
C PRO A 17 -5.45 -4.53 7.46
N PHE A 18 -4.72 -4.33 6.35
CA PHE A 18 -4.70 -5.28 5.24
C PHE A 18 -4.03 -6.62 5.58
N VAL A 19 -3.34 -6.71 6.73
CA VAL A 19 -2.82 -7.97 7.29
C VAL A 19 -3.94 -8.97 7.63
N LEU A 20 -5.16 -8.50 7.87
CA LEU A 20 -6.29 -9.35 8.18
C LEU A 20 -6.63 -10.28 7.00
N LYS A 21 -7.15 -11.47 7.31
CA LYS A 21 -7.71 -12.37 6.30
C LYS A 21 -8.81 -11.67 5.50
N ALA A 22 -8.94 -12.01 4.22
CA ALA A 22 -9.92 -11.41 3.31
C ALA A 22 -11.36 -11.50 3.86
N GLU A 23 -11.75 -12.63 4.43
CA GLU A 23 -13.06 -12.81 5.07
C GLU A 23 -13.36 -11.74 6.13
N ARG A 24 -12.38 -11.40 6.98
CA ARG A 24 -12.56 -10.36 8.01
C ARG A 24 -12.68 -8.97 7.40
N LEU A 25 -11.87 -8.68 6.38
CA LEU A 25 -11.94 -7.40 5.65
C LEU A 25 -13.28 -7.23 4.95
N LEU A 26 -13.80 -8.29 4.31
CA LEU A 26 -15.12 -8.30 3.67
C LEU A 26 -16.22 -8.03 4.69
N LYS A 27 -16.15 -8.64 5.88
CA LYS A 27 -17.12 -8.39 6.95
C LYS A 27 -17.07 -6.96 7.47
N ILE A 28 -15.87 -6.35 7.54
CA ILE A 28 -15.71 -4.93 7.89
C ILE A 28 -16.35 -4.05 6.81
N ALA A 29 -16.11 -4.33 5.53
CA ALA A 29 -16.73 -3.61 4.41
C ALA A 29 -18.26 -3.71 4.44
N GLU A 30 -18.81 -4.90 4.69
CA GLU A 30 -20.24 -5.13 4.86
C GLU A 30 -20.84 -4.23 5.96
N ILE A 31 -20.19 -4.17 7.12
CA ILE A 31 -20.62 -3.32 8.24
C ILE A 31 -20.57 -1.84 7.84
N ILE A 32 -19.50 -1.41 7.17
CA ILE A 32 -19.37 -0.02 6.71
C ILE A 32 -20.53 0.31 5.77
N HIS A 33 -20.79 -0.50 4.76
CA HIS A 33 -21.87 -0.27 3.80
C HIS A 33 -23.27 -0.38 4.42
N LYS A 34 -23.43 -1.16 5.49
CA LYS A 34 -24.69 -1.22 6.23
C LYS A 34 -25.04 0.12 6.84
N TYR A 35 -24.08 0.84 7.42
CA TYR A 35 -24.32 2.09 8.13
C TYR A 35 -23.99 3.34 7.32
N LEU A 36 -23.08 3.26 6.35
CA LEU A 36 -22.62 4.35 5.52
C LEU A 36 -22.90 4.04 4.05
N LYS A 37 -24.18 4.22 3.65
CA LYS A 37 -24.71 3.78 2.34
C LYS A 37 -24.03 4.41 1.12
N ASN A 38 -23.40 5.57 1.28
CA ASN A 38 -22.78 6.32 0.18
C ASN A 38 -21.26 6.10 0.08
N VAL A 39 -20.68 5.21 0.89
CA VAL A 39 -19.27 4.89 0.81
C VAL A 39 -18.98 4.11 -0.48
N GLU A 40 -18.08 4.66 -1.27
CA GLU A 40 -17.61 4.12 -2.55
C GLU A 40 -16.18 3.56 -2.42
N VAL A 41 -15.41 4.09 -1.46
CA VAL A 41 -14.00 3.79 -1.29
C VAL A 41 -13.67 3.52 0.17
N ILE A 42 -13.07 2.37 0.42
CA ILE A 42 -12.46 2.02 1.70
C ILE A 42 -10.95 1.97 1.50
N THR A 43 -10.27 2.91 2.12
CA THR A 43 -8.82 3.07 2.07
C THR A 43 -8.17 2.34 3.24
N THR A 44 -7.00 1.74 3.04
CA THR A 44 -6.24 1.10 4.12
C THR A 44 -4.75 1.08 3.82
N TYR A 45 -3.95 0.94 4.88
CA TYR A 45 -2.53 0.63 4.74
C TYR A 45 -2.35 -0.86 4.42
N ALA A 46 -1.31 -1.17 3.64
CA ALA A 46 -0.92 -2.52 3.27
C ALA A 46 0.60 -2.65 3.19
N SER A 47 1.11 -3.86 3.37
CA SER A 47 2.48 -4.24 3.01
C SER A 47 2.48 -5.13 1.76
N ILE A 48 3.64 -5.28 1.13
CA ILE A 48 3.83 -6.20 0.00
C ILE A 48 3.47 -7.64 0.40
N LYS A 49 3.87 -8.05 1.60
CA LYS A 49 3.56 -9.39 2.13
C LYS A 49 2.07 -9.62 2.34
N ASP A 50 1.32 -8.61 2.74
CA ASP A 50 -0.14 -8.77 2.91
C ASP A 50 -0.86 -8.94 1.57
N ILE A 51 -0.34 -8.31 0.51
CA ILE A 51 -0.86 -8.48 -0.85
C ILE A 51 -0.51 -9.88 -1.36
N GLU A 52 0.75 -10.32 -1.18
CA GLU A 52 1.21 -11.67 -1.55
C GLU A 52 0.39 -12.76 -0.88
N ASN A 53 0.03 -12.59 0.40
CA ASN A 53 -0.75 -13.55 1.18
C ASN A 53 -2.23 -13.64 0.78
N LYS A 54 -2.69 -12.85 -0.19
CA LYS A 54 -4.05 -12.92 -0.72
C LYS A 54 -4.06 -13.54 -2.11
N THR A 55 -5.03 -14.41 -2.33
CA THR A 55 -5.29 -14.97 -3.67
C THR A 55 -5.82 -13.89 -4.62
N ASP A 56 -5.76 -14.15 -5.91
CA ASP A 56 -6.32 -13.27 -6.93
C ASP A 56 -7.84 -13.09 -6.76
N ASP A 57 -8.54 -14.15 -6.33
CA ASP A 57 -9.97 -14.09 -6.05
C ASP A 57 -10.28 -13.24 -4.82
N GLU A 58 -9.50 -13.36 -3.76
CA GLU A 58 -9.64 -12.52 -2.57
C GLU A 58 -9.40 -11.05 -2.89
N LEU A 59 -8.36 -10.73 -3.67
CA LEU A 59 -8.12 -9.35 -4.11
C LEU A 59 -9.29 -8.80 -4.92
N ARG A 60 -9.87 -9.61 -5.83
CA ARG A 60 -11.04 -9.20 -6.61
C ARG A 60 -12.25 -8.91 -5.72
N GLN A 61 -12.58 -9.83 -4.80
CA GLN A 61 -13.69 -9.67 -3.86
C GLN A 61 -13.51 -8.45 -2.96
N LEU A 62 -12.31 -8.22 -2.43
CA LEU A 62 -12.00 -7.05 -1.60
C LEU A 62 -12.22 -5.75 -2.37
N LYS A 63 -11.75 -5.70 -3.60
CA LYS A 63 -11.96 -4.55 -4.47
C LYS A 63 -13.45 -4.29 -4.73
N GLU A 64 -14.21 -5.31 -5.09
CA GLU A 64 -15.66 -5.24 -5.32
C GLU A 64 -16.42 -4.78 -4.07
N ALA A 65 -15.94 -5.16 -2.88
CA ALA A 65 -16.46 -4.69 -1.60
C ALA A 65 -16.06 -3.25 -1.25
N GLY A 66 -15.36 -2.54 -2.15
CA GLY A 66 -14.94 -1.15 -1.96
C GLY A 66 -13.61 -0.97 -1.25
N ILE A 67 -12.90 -2.03 -0.83
CA ILE A 67 -11.53 -1.96 -0.34
C ILE A 67 -10.61 -1.88 -1.56
N ASN A 68 -10.52 -0.71 -2.15
CA ASN A 68 -9.98 -0.51 -3.49
C ASN A 68 -8.93 0.61 -3.58
N ASP A 69 -8.47 1.11 -2.44
CA ASP A 69 -7.51 2.20 -2.34
C ASP A 69 -6.47 1.90 -1.24
N LEU A 70 -5.23 1.60 -1.64
CA LEU A 70 -4.21 1.10 -0.73
C LEU A 70 -3.05 2.09 -0.59
N TYR A 71 -2.55 2.26 0.63
CA TYR A 71 -1.29 2.93 0.92
C TYR A 71 -0.24 1.86 1.25
N ILE A 72 0.67 1.60 0.33
CA ILE A 72 1.58 0.46 0.38
C ILE A 72 2.94 0.92 0.87
N GLY A 73 3.40 0.38 1.99
CA GLY A 73 4.76 0.55 2.47
C GLY A 73 5.74 -0.21 1.59
N VAL A 74 6.26 0.46 0.55
CA VAL A 74 7.27 -0.07 -0.37
C VAL A 74 8.68 0.20 0.16
N GLU A 75 8.86 1.33 0.80
CA GLU A 75 10.02 1.91 1.44
C GLU A 75 11.15 2.27 0.46
N SER A 76 11.60 1.34 -0.39
CA SER A 76 12.70 1.56 -1.33
C SER A 76 12.65 0.59 -2.51
N GLY A 77 13.21 1.02 -3.63
CA GLY A 77 13.57 0.16 -4.76
C GLY A 77 15.03 -0.29 -4.76
N ASN A 78 15.74 -0.10 -3.65
CA ASN A 78 17.10 -0.57 -3.45
C ASN A 78 17.10 -1.78 -2.50
N GLN A 79 17.54 -2.94 -3.00
CA GLN A 79 17.55 -4.19 -2.24
C GLN A 79 18.37 -4.07 -0.94
N GLU A 80 19.54 -3.44 -0.99
CA GLU A 80 20.37 -3.22 0.20
C GLU A 80 19.63 -2.39 1.27
N ALA A 81 18.85 -1.39 0.85
CA ALA A 81 18.07 -0.58 1.77
C ALA A 81 16.94 -1.39 2.42
N LEU A 82 16.27 -2.26 1.67
CA LEU A 82 15.25 -3.15 2.21
C LEU A 82 15.83 -4.16 3.21
N GLU A 83 16.99 -4.72 2.92
CA GLU A 83 17.72 -5.62 3.82
C GLU A 83 18.16 -4.90 5.10
N PHE A 84 18.69 -3.69 4.96
CA PHE A 84 19.11 -2.89 6.11
C PHE A 84 17.98 -2.63 7.12
N ILE A 85 16.77 -2.38 6.64
CA ILE A 85 15.59 -2.17 7.51
C ILE A 85 14.84 -3.46 7.83
N ASN A 86 15.34 -4.61 7.39
CA ASN A 86 14.70 -5.91 7.56
C ASN A 86 13.23 -5.91 7.08
N LYS A 87 12.99 -5.37 5.88
CA LYS A 87 11.63 -5.17 5.34
C LYS A 87 10.87 -6.48 5.10
N GLY A 88 11.58 -7.58 4.89
CA GLY A 88 11.02 -8.92 4.72
C GLY A 88 10.47 -9.23 3.32
N ASN A 89 10.64 -8.32 2.36
CA ASN A 89 10.37 -8.58 0.94
C ASN A 89 11.52 -8.04 0.06
N THR A 90 11.63 -8.57 -1.14
CA THR A 90 12.55 -8.10 -2.18
C THR A 90 11.93 -7.03 -3.06
N VAL A 91 12.77 -6.35 -3.84
CA VAL A 91 12.32 -5.38 -4.87
C VAL A 91 11.47 -6.08 -5.94
N ASP A 92 11.86 -7.28 -6.37
CA ASP A 92 11.13 -8.05 -7.39
C ASP A 92 9.76 -8.51 -6.89
N GLU A 93 9.66 -8.93 -5.63
CA GLU A 93 8.38 -9.23 -4.99
C GLU A 93 7.48 -7.98 -4.95
N ALA A 94 8.03 -6.81 -4.61
CA ALA A 94 7.28 -5.57 -4.61
C ALA A 94 6.72 -5.22 -6.00
N ILE A 95 7.53 -5.33 -7.04
CA ILE A 95 7.10 -5.12 -8.42
C ILE A 95 6.01 -6.13 -8.81
N ARG A 96 6.21 -7.40 -8.52
CA ARG A 96 5.25 -8.47 -8.83
C ARG A 96 3.88 -8.20 -8.21
N GLU A 97 3.86 -7.89 -6.91
CA GLU A 97 2.60 -7.68 -6.20
C GLU A 97 1.89 -6.38 -6.60
N MET A 98 2.64 -5.31 -6.86
CA MET A 98 2.05 -4.08 -7.39
C MET A 98 1.48 -4.30 -8.81
N LYS A 99 2.13 -5.09 -9.68
CA LYS A 99 1.57 -5.48 -10.99
C LYS A 99 0.31 -6.35 -10.85
N ARG A 100 0.21 -7.17 -9.80
CA ARG A 100 -1.04 -7.89 -9.52
C ARG A 100 -2.17 -6.91 -9.19
N LEU A 101 -1.91 -5.87 -8.40
CA LEU A 101 -2.89 -4.82 -8.13
C LEU A 101 -3.28 -4.05 -9.40
N ASP A 102 -2.31 -3.76 -10.30
CA ASP A 102 -2.57 -3.13 -11.59
C ASP A 102 -3.55 -3.98 -12.42
N LYS A 103 -3.34 -5.31 -12.48
CA LYS A 103 -4.21 -6.26 -13.18
C LYS A 103 -5.67 -6.19 -12.71
N PHE A 104 -5.88 -5.93 -11.42
CA PHE A 104 -7.22 -5.79 -10.82
C PHE A 104 -7.70 -4.33 -10.76
N ASN A 105 -6.94 -3.38 -11.35
CA ASN A 105 -7.25 -1.95 -11.36
C ASN A 105 -7.44 -1.36 -9.95
N TYR A 106 -6.64 -1.78 -8.98
CA TYR A 106 -6.60 -1.12 -7.68
C TYR A 106 -6.06 0.30 -7.80
N ASN A 107 -6.60 1.22 -7.01
CA ASN A 107 -5.89 2.46 -6.73
C ASN A 107 -4.89 2.20 -5.60
N TYR A 108 -3.66 2.61 -5.77
CA TYR A 108 -2.69 2.54 -4.68
C TYR A 108 -1.64 3.64 -4.75
N TYR A 109 -1.08 3.93 -3.59
CA TYR A 109 0.00 4.88 -3.41
C TYR A 109 1.21 4.15 -2.82
N ALA A 110 2.39 4.39 -3.39
CA ALA A 110 3.64 3.84 -2.87
C ALA A 110 4.22 4.78 -1.81
N MET A 111 4.33 4.30 -0.59
CA MET A 111 5.05 5.01 0.48
C MET A 111 6.51 4.60 0.44
N ILE A 112 7.41 5.59 0.36
CA ILE A 112 8.84 5.40 0.31
C ILE A 112 9.53 6.14 1.45
N LEU A 113 10.65 5.59 1.93
CA LEU A 113 11.49 6.21 2.95
C LEU A 113 12.73 6.83 2.31
N THR A 114 12.95 8.11 2.58
CA THR A 114 14.19 8.81 2.24
C THR A 114 15.14 8.79 3.44
N GLY A 115 16.43 8.76 3.18
CA GLY A 115 17.45 8.76 4.24
C GLY A 115 17.82 7.38 4.78
N LEU A 116 17.28 6.28 4.26
CA LEU A 116 17.56 4.90 4.70
C LEU A 116 19.05 4.52 4.60
N MET A 117 19.77 5.07 3.61
CA MET A 117 21.17 4.74 3.35
C MET A 117 22.15 5.66 4.12
N GLY A 118 21.65 6.42 5.10
CA GLY A 118 22.45 7.32 5.93
C GLY A 118 22.78 8.65 5.22
N ARG A 119 23.82 9.35 5.73
CA ARG A 119 24.17 10.73 5.34
C ARG A 119 24.95 10.86 4.02
N GLY A 120 25.30 9.76 3.34
CA GLY A 120 26.05 9.79 2.08
C GLY A 120 25.18 10.24 0.91
N ILE A 121 25.53 11.37 0.27
CA ILE A 121 24.74 11.93 -0.83
C ILE A 121 24.69 10.99 -2.04
N ASP A 122 25.79 10.31 -2.38
CA ASP A 122 25.86 9.37 -3.50
C ASP A 122 24.94 8.16 -3.25
N LYS A 123 24.93 7.63 -2.03
CA LYS A 123 24.04 6.55 -1.63
C LYS A 123 22.56 6.97 -1.69
N ALA A 124 22.26 8.21 -1.29
CA ALA A 124 20.90 8.75 -1.36
C ALA A 124 20.44 8.90 -2.83
N ILE A 125 21.31 9.39 -3.71
CA ILE A 125 21.03 9.52 -5.14
C ILE A 125 20.83 8.13 -5.77
N GLU A 126 21.69 7.17 -5.47
CA GLU A 126 21.56 5.80 -5.97
C GLU A 126 20.26 5.15 -5.51
N ASN A 127 19.92 5.28 -4.22
CA ASN A 127 18.67 4.79 -3.66
C ASN A 127 17.46 5.41 -4.37
N GLY A 128 17.46 6.71 -4.58
CA GLY A 128 16.40 7.42 -5.31
C GLY A 128 16.27 6.95 -6.75
N ARG A 129 17.38 6.75 -7.47
CA ARG A 129 17.39 6.26 -8.85
C ARG A 129 16.83 4.84 -8.94
N LYS A 130 17.26 3.91 -8.06
CA LYS A 130 16.76 2.54 -8.02
C LYS A 130 15.27 2.52 -7.70
N THR A 131 14.82 3.35 -6.74
CA THR A 131 13.41 3.47 -6.37
C THR A 131 12.57 4.02 -7.53
N GLY A 132 13.02 5.07 -8.20
CA GLY A 132 12.34 5.59 -9.38
C GLY A 132 12.25 4.56 -10.52
N LYS A 133 13.32 3.80 -10.77
CA LYS A 133 13.32 2.71 -11.77
C LYS A 133 12.34 1.59 -11.41
N MET A 134 12.20 1.24 -10.14
CA MET A 134 11.19 0.28 -9.69
C MET A 134 9.78 0.81 -9.93
N LEU A 135 9.50 2.04 -9.47
CA LEU A 135 8.17 2.64 -9.56
C LEU A 135 7.73 2.90 -11.01
N SER A 136 8.66 3.11 -11.94
CA SER A 136 8.33 3.26 -13.38
C SER A 136 7.79 1.99 -14.04
N GLN A 137 7.83 0.84 -13.36
CA GLN A 137 7.35 -0.45 -13.89
C GLN A 137 5.92 -0.78 -13.45
N VAL A 138 5.29 0.07 -12.65
CA VAL A 138 3.99 -0.15 -12.01
C VAL A 138 3.11 1.10 -12.12
N ASN A 139 1.81 0.96 -11.92
CA ASN A 139 0.85 2.05 -12.09
C ASN A 139 0.39 2.66 -10.75
N ALA A 140 1.33 2.91 -9.84
CA ALA A 140 1.03 3.63 -8.61
C ALA A 140 0.42 5.01 -8.92
N ARG A 141 -0.70 5.33 -8.32
CA ARG A 141 -1.41 6.61 -8.50
C ARG A 141 -0.60 7.81 -7.98
N GLY A 142 0.27 7.56 -7.03
CA GLY A 142 1.15 8.57 -6.46
C GLY A 142 2.21 7.96 -5.56
N VAL A 143 3.18 8.77 -5.19
CA VAL A 143 4.28 8.40 -4.31
C VAL A 143 4.28 9.34 -3.11
N PHE A 144 4.35 8.75 -1.91
CA PHE A 144 4.45 9.50 -0.65
C PHE A 144 5.85 9.32 -0.05
N PRO A 145 6.75 10.29 -0.24
CA PRO A 145 8.05 10.25 0.41
C PRO A 145 7.91 10.65 1.89
N MET A 146 8.49 9.83 2.75
CA MET A 146 8.63 10.09 4.17
C MET A 146 10.12 10.13 4.52
N SER A 147 10.54 11.06 5.37
CA SER A 147 11.93 11.18 5.78
C SER A 147 12.19 10.39 7.06
N VAL A 148 13.28 9.63 7.08
CA VAL A 148 13.84 9.05 8.32
C VAL A 148 14.85 10.04 8.88
N THR A 149 14.58 10.55 10.07
CA THR A 149 15.54 11.35 10.83
C THR A 149 16.19 10.45 11.88
N LEU A 150 17.48 10.21 11.73
CA LEU A 150 18.26 9.57 12.79
C LEU A 150 18.52 10.62 13.87
N VAL A 151 17.98 10.40 15.04
CA VAL A 151 18.23 11.20 16.25
C VAL A 151 19.53 10.76 16.89
#